data_13bc813025ae41fdf393f52ef3a1c5a7
#
_entry.id   13bc813025ae41fdf393f52ef3a1c5a7
#
_cell.length_a   1.000
_cell.length_b   1.000
_cell.length_c   1.000
_cell.angle_alpha   90.00
_cell.angle_beta   90.00
_cell.angle_gamma   90.00
#
_symmetry.space_group_name_H-M   'P 1'
#
loop_
_entity.id
_entity.type
_entity.pdbx_description
1 polymer ?
#
loop_
_entity_poly.entity_id
_entity_poly.type
_entity_poly.pdbx_seq_one_letter_code
_entity_poly.pdbx_strand_id
1 'polypeptide(L)'
;MIKKFKLYILLAAVVLSTTSCLDKMPEDSIPFDEAIQTVDDVNLAVIGLYDAFKSSSLYSGSLTLLPDLQTDLVYGVNGNTNIYGEIWRWKDILATNTNIEGVYAALYNVINRCNFLLDRVDNVRKNTTNDDDLDLIDQCCGEAYFARAIAYSELVKLFCKAYESDEDAANQLGVILTRHYKGNEEM
;
A
#
# COMPACT_ATOMS: atom_id res chain seq x y z
N MET A 1 -62.72 2.85 14.96
CA MET A 1 -61.71 3.87 14.70
C MET A 1 -60.45 3.71 15.55
N ILE A 2 -60.54 3.52 16.84
CA ILE A 2 -59.39 3.42 17.79
C ILE A 2 -58.41 2.29 17.47
N LYS A 3 -58.88 1.09 17.00
CA LYS A 3 -57.99 -0.02 16.65
C LYS A 3 -57.10 0.29 15.44
N LYS A 4 -57.63 0.97 14.42
CA LYS A 4 -56.86 1.35 13.22
C LYS A 4 -55.83 2.43 13.56
N PHE A 5 -56.16 3.38 14.43
CA PHE A 5 -55.27 4.42 14.89
C PHE A 5 -54.06 3.86 15.68
N LYS A 6 -54.32 2.87 16.56
CA LYS A 6 -53.22 2.17 17.29
C LYS A 6 -52.32 1.39 16.33
N LEU A 7 -52.88 0.80 15.28
CA LEU A 7 -52.09 0.11 14.27
C LEU A 7 -51.15 1.05 13.48
N TYR A 8 -51.61 2.25 13.11
CA TYR A 8 -50.77 3.25 12.44
C TYR A 8 -49.67 3.76 13.32
N ILE A 9 -49.93 3.97 14.63
CA ILE A 9 -48.88 4.37 15.58
C ILE A 9 -47.82 3.26 15.73
N LEU A 10 -48.24 2.00 15.79
CA LEU A 10 -47.31 0.88 15.88
C LEU A 10 -46.47 0.75 14.60
N LEU A 11 -47.07 0.94 13.42
CA LEU A 11 -46.36 0.91 12.14
C LEU A 11 -45.35 2.07 12.02
N ALA A 12 -45.72 3.28 12.47
CA ALA A 12 -44.83 4.44 12.47
C ALA A 12 -43.66 4.25 13.45
N ALA A 13 -43.87 3.64 14.61
CA ALA A 13 -42.82 3.32 15.57
C ALA A 13 -41.80 2.29 15.01
N VAL A 14 -42.25 1.31 14.24
CA VAL A 14 -41.38 0.31 13.59
C VAL A 14 -40.54 0.96 12.48
N VAL A 15 -41.11 1.89 11.70
CA VAL A 15 -40.36 2.60 10.64
C VAL A 15 -39.30 3.54 11.22
N LEU A 16 -39.56 4.18 12.38
CA LEU A 16 -38.61 5.05 13.08
C LEU A 16 -37.45 4.28 13.73
N SER A 17 -37.62 2.99 14.02
CA SER A 17 -36.56 2.18 14.62
C SER A 17 -35.57 1.57 13.62
N THR A 18 -35.82 1.66 12.32
CA THR A 18 -34.94 1.09 11.27
C THR A 18 -33.84 2.06 10.78
N THR A 19 -33.79 3.30 11.27
CA THR A 19 -32.78 4.28 10.87
C THR A 19 -31.53 4.28 11.76
N SER A 20 -31.39 3.27 12.63
CA SER A 20 -30.25 3.20 13.57
C SER A 20 -29.05 2.50 12.93
N CYS A 21 -27.98 3.26 12.75
CA CYS A 21 -26.57 2.82 12.71
C CYS A 21 -26.14 1.98 11.49
N LEU A 22 -26.28 2.52 10.27
CA LEU A 22 -25.54 1.99 9.12
C LEU A 22 -24.15 2.67 8.93
N ASP A 23 -23.94 3.83 9.55
CA ASP A 23 -22.68 4.61 9.41
C ASP A 23 -21.80 4.57 10.67
N LYS A 24 -21.78 3.45 11.41
CA LYS A 24 -20.84 3.31 12.51
C LYS A 24 -19.46 2.93 11.95
N MET A 25 -18.57 3.92 11.82
CA MET A 25 -17.13 3.67 11.63
C MET A 25 -16.63 2.77 12.77
N PRO A 26 -15.75 1.81 12.51
CA PRO A 26 -15.07 1.07 13.59
C PRO A 26 -14.40 2.04 14.56
N GLU A 27 -14.52 1.81 15.86
CA GLU A 27 -13.94 2.69 16.89
C GLU A 27 -12.41 2.80 16.79
N ASP A 28 -11.76 1.84 16.11
CA ASP A 28 -10.31 1.76 15.94
C ASP A 28 -9.83 2.24 14.55
N SER A 29 -10.69 2.88 13.76
CA SER A 29 -10.31 3.40 12.44
C SER A 29 -10.50 4.90 12.32
N ILE A 30 -9.44 5.59 11.90
CA ILE A 30 -9.49 7.00 11.55
C ILE A 30 -9.98 7.11 10.10
N PRO A 31 -10.99 7.96 9.79
CA PRO A 31 -11.38 8.23 8.41
C PRO A 31 -10.20 8.71 7.57
N PHE A 32 -10.13 8.28 6.32
CA PHE A 32 -9.00 8.60 5.44
C PHE A 32 -8.77 10.12 5.30
N ASP A 33 -9.84 10.91 5.33
CA ASP A 33 -9.78 12.37 5.20
C ASP A 33 -9.23 13.04 6.45
N GLU A 34 -9.27 12.35 7.60
CA GLU A 34 -8.82 12.83 8.92
C GLU A 34 -7.45 12.27 9.35
N ALA A 35 -6.89 11.35 8.55
CA ALA A 35 -5.70 10.61 8.95
C ALA A 35 -4.40 11.43 8.95
N ILE A 36 -4.33 12.56 8.21
CA ILE A 36 -3.16 13.45 8.17
C ILE A 36 -3.66 14.88 8.31
N GLN A 37 -3.61 15.42 9.52
CA GLN A 37 -4.09 16.75 9.88
C GLN A 37 -3.00 17.63 10.51
N THR A 38 -1.98 17.02 11.10
CA THR A 38 -0.91 17.69 11.83
C THR A 38 0.47 17.34 11.28
N VAL A 39 1.48 18.11 11.67
CA VAL A 39 2.89 17.85 11.33
C VAL A 39 3.34 16.50 11.92
N ASP A 40 2.87 16.17 13.12
CA ASP A 40 3.16 14.88 13.73
C ASP A 40 2.56 13.72 12.93
N ASP A 41 1.36 13.85 12.35
CA ASP A 41 0.77 12.84 11.48
C ASP A 41 1.60 12.63 10.22
N VAL A 42 2.14 13.70 9.64
CA VAL A 42 3.05 13.63 8.48
C VAL A 42 4.30 12.82 8.83
N ASN A 43 4.92 13.10 9.98
CA ASN A 43 6.09 12.36 10.46
C ASN A 43 5.76 10.89 10.76
N LEU A 44 4.64 10.61 11.42
CA LEU A 44 4.18 9.24 11.68
C LEU A 44 3.89 8.46 10.39
N ALA A 45 3.36 9.12 9.36
CA ALA A 45 3.15 8.51 8.05
C ALA A 45 4.47 8.05 7.42
N VAL A 46 5.55 8.85 7.52
CA VAL A 46 6.89 8.47 7.04
C VAL A 46 7.45 7.28 7.82
N ILE A 47 7.29 7.26 9.16
CA ILE A 47 7.68 6.10 9.96
C ILE A 47 6.94 4.84 9.49
N GLY A 48 5.63 4.98 9.17
CA GLY A 48 4.82 3.90 8.58
C GLY A 48 5.31 3.44 7.19
N LEU A 49 5.93 4.31 6.39
CA LEU A 49 6.59 3.93 5.14
C LEU A 49 7.81 3.03 5.38
N TYR A 50 8.68 3.41 6.31
CA TYR A 50 9.84 2.59 6.66
C TYR A 50 9.44 1.24 7.26
N ASP A 51 8.37 1.21 8.05
CA ASP A 51 7.85 -0.05 8.57
C ASP A 51 7.30 -0.96 7.47
N ALA A 52 6.66 -0.40 6.45
CA ALA A 52 6.18 -1.17 5.30
C ALA A 52 7.32 -1.90 4.57
N PHE A 53 8.50 -1.30 4.45
CA PHE A 53 9.68 -1.96 3.86
C PHE A 53 10.21 -3.13 4.69
N LYS A 54 9.91 -3.23 5.99
CA LYS A 54 10.29 -4.37 6.84
C LYS A 54 9.37 -5.59 6.66
N SER A 55 8.38 -5.51 5.80
CA SER A 55 7.52 -6.65 5.47
C SER A 55 8.36 -7.89 5.11
N SER A 56 7.87 -9.08 5.48
CA SER A 56 8.46 -10.36 5.10
C SER A 56 8.47 -10.59 3.58
N SER A 57 7.62 -9.89 2.84
CA SER A 57 7.65 -9.87 1.38
C SER A 57 8.74 -8.95 0.82
N LEU A 58 9.22 -7.97 1.60
CA LEU A 58 10.24 -7.01 1.16
C LEU A 58 11.62 -7.28 1.80
N TYR A 59 12.24 -6.26 2.38
CA TYR A 59 13.63 -6.34 2.84
C TYR A 59 13.87 -7.27 4.04
N SER A 60 12.83 -7.70 4.75
CA SER A 60 12.96 -8.74 5.78
C SER A 60 12.79 -10.17 5.23
N GLY A 61 12.68 -10.34 3.91
CA GLY A 61 12.46 -11.69 3.37
C GLY A 61 12.52 -11.78 1.84
N SER A 62 11.38 -12.00 1.18
CA SER A 62 11.31 -12.44 -0.22
C SER A 62 12.05 -11.53 -1.20
N LEU A 63 11.93 -10.21 -1.07
CA LEU A 63 12.58 -9.26 -2.00
C LEU A 63 14.11 -9.45 -2.04
N THR A 64 14.73 -9.71 -0.90
CA THR A 64 16.18 -9.91 -0.82
C THR A 64 16.58 -11.32 -1.20
N LEU A 65 15.74 -12.31 -0.88
CA LEU A 65 16.04 -13.71 -1.09
C LEU A 65 15.82 -14.18 -2.54
N LEU A 66 14.81 -13.64 -3.24
CA LEU A 66 14.46 -14.09 -4.60
C LEU A 66 15.61 -13.94 -5.59
N PRO A 67 16.34 -12.81 -5.66
CA PRO A 67 17.49 -12.68 -6.56
C PRO A 67 18.61 -13.66 -6.23
N ASP A 68 18.91 -13.89 -4.94
CA ASP A 68 19.95 -14.80 -4.50
C ASP A 68 19.62 -16.26 -4.84
N LEU A 69 18.32 -16.63 -4.77
CA LEU A 69 17.84 -17.97 -5.17
C LEU A 69 17.88 -18.19 -6.70
N GLN A 70 17.80 -17.11 -7.47
CA GLN A 70 17.89 -17.17 -8.93
C GLN A 70 19.33 -17.07 -9.45
N THR A 71 20.28 -16.94 -8.56
CA THR A 71 21.72 -17.03 -8.84
C THR A 71 22.29 -18.25 -8.12
N ASP A 72 23.54 -18.55 -8.31
CA ASP A 72 24.22 -19.65 -7.60
C ASP A 72 24.69 -19.26 -6.17
N LEU A 73 24.19 -18.15 -5.62
CA LEU A 73 24.59 -17.66 -4.31
C LEU A 73 23.99 -18.48 -3.15
N VAL A 74 22.77 -18.97 -3.33
CA VAL A 74 22.07 -19.81 -2.35
C VAL A 74 21.38 -21.00 -3.02
N TYR A 75 21.17 -22.07 -2.25
CA TYR A 75 20.49 -23.28 -2.75
C TYR A 75 19.65 -23.93 -1.65
N GLY A 76 18.64 -24.71 -2.07
CA GLY A 76 17.80 -25.48 -1.16
C GLY A 76 18.52 -26.74 -0.66
N VAL A 77 18.65 -26.87 0.66
CA VAL A 77 19.23 -28.07 1.27
C VAL A 77 18.27 -29.27 1.25
N ASN A 78 18.77 -30.49 1.37
CA ASN A 78 17.96 -31.69 1.54
C ASN A 78 17.06 -31.59 2.78
N GLY A 79 15.78 -31.95 2.64
CA GLY A 79 14.83 -31.88 3.75
C GLY A 79 14.26 -30.49 3.99
N ASN A 80 14.51 -29.51 3.09
CA ASN A 80 13.85 -28.21 3.14
C ASN A 80 12.33 -28.34 2.94
N THR A 81 11.58 -27.31 3.36
CA THR A 81 10.12 -27.27 3.25
C THR A 81 9.61 -26.92 1.84
N ASN A 82 10.51 -26.76 0.87
CA ASN A 82 10.23 -26.39 -0.53
C ASN A 82 9.51 -25.04 -0.71
N ILE A 83 9.60 -24.12 0.25
CA ILE A 83 8.91 -22.83 0.21
C ILE A 83 9.25 -22.03 -1.06
N TYR A 84 10.52 -22.03 -1.48
CA TYR A 84 10.99 -21.35 -2.69
C TYR A 84 11.43 -22.33 -3.79
N GLY A 85 10.97 -23.57 -3.73
CA GLY A 85 11.50 -24.63 -4.56
C GLY A 85 11.34 -24.44 -6.06
N GLU A 86 10.28 -23.77 -6.49
CA GLU A 86 10.04 -23.44 -7.90
C GLU A 86 11.04 -22.39 -8.40
N ILE A 87 11.34 -21.42 -7.55
CA ILE A 87 12.20 -20.28 -7.87
C ILE A 87 13.66 -20.72 -7.99
N TRP A 88 14.22 -21.38 -6.98
CA TRP A 88 15.63 -21.80 -7.01
C TRP A 88 15.92 -22.91 -8.03
N ARG A 89 14.92 -23.73 -8.41
CA ARG A 89 15.04 -24.72 -9.49
C ARG A 89 14.78 -24.14 -10.88
N TRP A 90 14.42 -22.87 -10.99
CA TRP A 90 14.02 -22.23 -12.23
C TRP A 90 12.90 -22.98 -12.98
N LYS A 91 11.98 -23.56 -12.22
CA LYS A 91 10.93 -24.42 -12.77
C LYS A 91 9.55 -23.93 -12.31
N ASP A 92 8.66 -23.77 -13.31
CA ASP A 92 7.25 -23.40 -13.09
C ASP A 92 7.10 -22.08 -12.30
N ILE A 93 7.95 -21.07 -12.59
CA ILE A 93 7.85 -19.73 -12.01
C ILE A 93 6.64 -19.03 -12.64
N LEU A 94 5.50 -19.05 -11.95
CA LEU A 94 4.23 -18.50 -12.39
C LEU A 94 3.93 -17.19 -11.66
N ALA A 95 3.12 -16.32 -12.31
CA ALA A 95 2.62 -15.08 -11.69
C ALA A 95 1.77 -15.35 -10.43
N THR A 96 1.19 -16.55 -10.32
CA THR A 96 0.41 -17.03 -9.16
C THR A 96 1.27 -17.56 -8.02
N ASN A 97 2.61 -17.55 -8.14
CA ASN A 97 3.48 -17.91 -7.03
C ASN A 97 3.36 -16.86 -5.92
N THR A 98 2.94 -17.30 -4.73
CA THR A 98 2.58 -16.41 -3.61
C THR A 98 3.76 -15.54 -3.11
N ASN A 99 5.01 -16.00 -3.28
CA ASN A 99 6.17 -15.19 -2.91
C ASN A 99 6.39 -14.04 -3.90
N ILE A 100 6.20 -14.31 -5.20
CA ILE A 100 6.34 -13.30 -6.27
C ILE A 100 5.19 -12.29 -6.18
N GLU A 101 3.95 -12.78 -6.06
CA GLU A 101 2.75 -11.95 -5.85
C GLU A 101 2.89 -11.07 -4.61
N GLY A 102 3.37 -11.67 -3.49
CA GLY A 102 3.58 -10.95 -2.24
C GLY A 102 4.58 -9.79 -2.35
N VAL A 103 5.67 -9.95 -3.10
CA VAL A 103 6.64 -8.86 -3.36
C VAL A 103 5.99 -7.76 -4.20
N TYR A 104 5.29 -8.13 -5.28
CA TYR A 104 4.61 -7.18 -6.14
C TYR A 104 3.58 -6.34 -5.36
N ALA A 105 2.69 -7.00 -4.63
CA ALA A 105 1.65 -6.36 -3.83
C ALA A 105 2.24 -5.47 -2.72
N ALA A 106 3.30 -5.92 -2.04
CA ALA A 106 3.93 -5.14 -0.97
C ALA A 106 4.63 -3.88 -1.50
N LEU A 107 5.27 -3.93 -2.67
CA LEU A 107 5.87 -2.75 -3.30
C LEU A 107 4.81 -1.73 -3.71
N TYR A 108 3.69 -2.17 -4.28
CA TYR A 108 2.57 -1.26 -4.58
C TYR A 108 1.89 -0.72 -3.31
N ASN A 109 1.87 -1.47 -2.22
CA ASN A 109 1.41 -0.95 -0.93
C ASN A 109 2.31 0.19 -0.43
N VAL A 110 3.64 0.08 -0.55
CA VAL A 110 4.56 1.19 -0.25
C VAL A 110 4.26 2.40 -1.13
N ILE A 111 4.11 2.21 -2.45
CA ILE A 111 3.78 3.30 -3.38
C ILE A 111 2.47 3.98 -2.97
N ASN A 112 1.45 3.20 -2.63
CA ASN A 112 0.14 3.72 -2.24
C ASN A 112 0.21 4.51 -0.93
N ARG A 113 1.00 4.08 0.05
CA ARG A 113 1.27 4.84 1.29
C ARG A 113 2.01 6.16 1.00
N CYS A 114 2.99 6.16 0.11
CA CYS A 114 3.66 7.39 -0.32
C CYS A 114 2.67 8.36 -0.97
N ASN A 115 1.82 7.87 -1.86
CA ASN A 115 0.78 8.67 -2.52
C ASN A 115 -0.22 9.21 -1.49
N PHE A 116 -0.61 8.40 -0.50
CA PHE A 116 -1.52 8.81 0.58
C PHE A 116 -1.00 10.02 1.34
N LEU A 117 0.28 10.01 1.73
CA LEU A 117 0.94 11.14 2.38
C LEU A 117 1.00 12.36 1.45
N LEU A 118 1.53 12.18 0.23
CA LEU A 118 1.76 13.26 -0.72
C LEU A 118 0.48 13.95 -1.20
N ASP A 119 -0.62 13.23 -1.31
CA ASP A 119 -1.92 13.79 -1.69
C ASP A 119 -2.57 14.64 -0.57
N ARG A 120 -2.15 14.48 0.69
CA ARG A 120 -2.77 15.13 1.87
C ARG A 120 -1.91 16.19 2.54
N VAL A 121 -0.61 16.14 2.36
CA VAL A 121 0.36 17.01 3.05
C VAL A 121 0.11 18.50 2.80
N ASP A 122 -0.45 18.87 1.66
CA ASP A 122 -0.72 20.27 1.31
C ASP A 122 -1.69 20.96 2.27
N ASN A 123 -2.63 20.24 2.86
CA ASN A 123 -3.54 20.80 3.88
C ASN A 123 -2.79 21.12 5.18
N VAL A 124 -1.90 20.23 5.61
CA VAL A 124 -1.07 20.46 6.79
C VAL A 124 -0.14 21.66 6.55
N ARG A 125 0.53 21.69 5.41
CA ARG A 125 1.43 22.78 5.01
C ARG A 125 0.75 24.14 5.02
N LYS A 126 -0.45 24.27 4.47
CA LYS A 126 -1.22 25.55 4.44
C LYS A 126 -1.56 26.08 5.82
N ASN A 127 -1.70 25.20 6.80
CA ASN A 127 -2.07 25.54 8.17
C ASN A 127 -0.85 25.67 9.11
N THR A 128 0.37 25.42 8.61
CA THR A 128 1.62 25.51 9.35
C THR A 128 2.28 26.85 9.10
N THR A 129 2.69 27.54 10.17
CA THR A 129 3.35 28.85 10.11
C THR A 129 4.75 28.86 10.73
N ASN A 130 5.15 27.79 11.39
CA ASN A 130 6.46 27.61 11.99
C ASN A 130 7.44 27.11 10.92
N ASP A 131 8.59 27.75 10.77
CA ASP A 131 9.59 27.40 9.76
C ASP A 131 10.21 26.01 10.00
N ASP A 132 10.49 25.64 11.26
CA ASP A 132 11.03 24.31 11.61
C ASP A 132 10.04 23.19 11.24
N ASP A 133 8.73 23.42 11.43
CA ASP A 133 7.68 22.49 11.06
C ASP A 133 7.52 22.39 9.52
N LEU A 134 7.69 23.49 8.80
CA LEU A 134 7.69 23.50 7.33
C LEU A 134 8.89 22.73 6.77
N ASP A 135 10.07 22.89 7.36
CA ASP A 135 11.28 22.14 7.00
C ASP A 135 11.10 20.64 7.26
N LEU A 136 10.47 20.26 8.38
CA LEU A 136 10.14 18.87 8.68
C LEU A 136 9.15 18.27 7.65
N ILE A 137 8.13 19.04 7.27
CA ILE A 137 7.18 18.62 6.21
C ILE A 137 7.93 18.39 4.89
N ASP A 138 8.85 19.30 4.52
CA ASP A 138 9.62 19.17 3.28
C ASP A 138 10.54 17.96 3.30
N GLN A 139 11.19 17.68 4.43
CA GLN A 139 11.98 16.47 4.64
C GLN A 139 11.08 15.22 4.47
N CYS A 140 9.95 15.16 5.15
CA CYS A 140 9.02 14.05 5.07
C CYS A 140 8.53 13.79 3.63
N CYS A 141 8.24 14.85 2.88
CA CYS A 141 7.89 14.74 1.46
C CYS A 141 9.04 14.18 0.63
N GLY A 142 10.27 14.66 0.87
CA GLY A 142 11.48 14.13 0.23
C GLY A 142 11.67 12.64 0.48
N GLU A 143 11.50 12.20 1.72
CA GLU A 143 11.58 10.79 2.11
C GLU A 143 10.48 9.95 1.44
N ALA A 144 9.25 10.45 1.35
CA ALA A 144 8.16 9.77 0.64
C ALA A 144 8.43 9.63 -0.87
N TYR A 145 8.94 10.67 -1.52
CA TYR A 145 9.37 10.60 -2.93
C TYR A 145 10.49 9.58 -3.13
N PHE A 146 11.48 9.58 -2.24
CA PHE A 146 12.58 8.62 -2.29
C PHE A 146 12.11 7.18 -2.08
N ALA A 147 11.27 6.93 -1.08
CA ALA A 147 10.66 5.63 -0.82
C ALA A 147 9.87 5.11 -2.04
N ARG A 148 9.08 5.99 -2.67
CA ARG A 148 8.33 5.67 -3.89
C ARG A 148 9.25 5.32 -5.05
N ALA A 149 10.36 6.05 -5.21
CA ALA A 149 11.35 5.78 -6.24
C ALA A 149 12.05 4.43 -6.02
N ILE A 150 12.40 4.08 -4.78
CA ILE A 150 12.93 2.75 -4.43
C ILE A 150 11.93 1.66 -4.81
N ALA A 151 10.67 1.79 -4.40
CA ALA A 151 9.65 0.77 -4.68
C ALA A 151 9.46 0.56 -6.20
N TYR A 152 9.43 1.62 -6.99
CA TYR A 152 9.39 1.50 -8.46
C TYR A 152 10.67 0.90 -9.04
N SER A 153 11.84 1.24 -8.51
CA SER A 153 13.11 0.64 -8.94
C SER A 153 13.13 -0.87 -8.72
N GLU A 154 12.64 -1.34 -7.56
CA GLU A 154 12.54 -2.78 -7.28
C GLU A 154 11.51 -3.47 -8.20
N LEU A 155 10.37 -2.84 -8.44
CA LEU A 155 9.38 -3.34 -9.40
C LEU A 155 9.98 -3.49 -10.80
N VAL A 156 10.68 -2.49 -11.31
CA VAL A 156 11.29 -2.53 -12.64
C VAL A 156 12.35 -3.63 -12.71
N LYS A 157 13.23 -3.75 -11.70
CA LYS A 157 14.27 -4.78 -11.68
C LYS A 157 13.71 -6.20 -11.69
N LEU A 158 12.61 -6.45 -11.01
CA LEU A 158 12.06 -7.81 -10.84
C LEU A 158 11.02 -8.19 -11.90
N PHE A 159 10.26 -7.22 -12.40
CA PHE A 159 9.06 -7.48 -13.21
C PHE A 159 9.12 -6.91 -14.62
N CYS A 160 10.17 -6.19 -14.98
CA CYS A 160 10.38 -5.71 -16.34
C CYS A 160 11.57 -6.42 -16.99
N LYS A 161 11.56 -6.42 -18.31
CA LYS A 161 12.72 -6.84 -19.10
C LYS A 161 13.87 -5.84 -18.92
N ALA A 162 15.10 -6.30 -18.95
CA ALA A 162 16.26 -5.43 -18.89
C ALA A 162 16.23 -4.42 -20.06
N TYR A 163 16.62 -3.17 -19.79
CA TYR A 163 16.73 -2.16 -20.83
C TYR A 163 17.87 -2.52 -21.80
N GLU A 164 17.59 -2.58 -23.09
CA GLU A 164 18.56 -2.84 -24.15
C GLU A 164 18.68 -1.64 -25.11
N SER A 165 17.55 -1.02 -25.47
CA SER A 165 17.48 0.16 -26.31
C SER A 165 16.15 0.89 -26.15
N ASP A 166 16.08 2.15 -26.61
CA ASP A 166 14.84 2.95 -26.59
C ASP A 166 13.73 2.32 -27.43
N GLU A 167 14.09 1.70 -28.57
CA GLU A 167 13.14 1.02 -29.46
C GLU A 167 12.56 -0.23 -28.79
N ASP A 168 13.39 -1.02 -28.13
CA ASP A 168 12.94 -2.21 -27.39
C ASP A 168 12.08 -1.80 -26.19
N ALA A 169 12.51 -0.80 -25.42
CA ALA A 169 11.75 -0.29 -24.27
C ALA A 169 10.37 0.25 -24.66
N ALA A 170 10.23 0.93 -25.79
CA ALA A 170 8.95 1.45 -26.29
C ALA A 170 7.93 0.35 -26.62
N ASN A 171 8.38 -0.86 -26.90
CA ASN A 171 7.55 -2.01 -27.26
C ASN A 171 7.30 -3.00 -26.11
N GLN A 172 7.78 -2.70 -24.89
CA GLN A 172 7.63 -3.56 -23.73
C GLN A 172 6.59 -3.04 -22.76
N LEU A 173 5.97 -3.97 -22.02
CA LEU A 173 5.16 -3.64 -20.88
C LEU A 173 6.06 -3.28 -19.69
N GLY A 174 5.82 -2.10 -19.13
CA GLY A 174 6.45 -1.65 -17.88
C GLY A 174 5.58 -1.95 -16.66
N VAL A 175 5.96 -1.36 -15.53
CA VAL A 175 5.16 -1.36 -14.31
C VAL A 175 4.08 -0.28 -14.35
N ILE A 176 2.97 -0.51 -13.63
CA ILE A 176 1.87 0.45 -13.57
C ILE A 176 2.30 1.68 -12.76
N LEU A 177 2.30 2.84 -13.40
CA LEU A 177 2.65 4.10 -12.74
C LEU A 177 1.41 4.71 -12.08
N THR A 178 1.34 4.67 -10.75
CA THR A 178 0.32 5.33 -9.95
C THR A 178 0.93 6.53 -9.22
N ARG A 179 0.30 7.70 -9.34
CA ARG A 179 0.79 8.95 -8.74
C ARG A 179 -0.09 9.47 -7.62
N HIS A 180 -1.29 8.92 -7.49
CA HIS A 180 -2.28 9.28 -6.49
C HIS A 180 -2.69 8.07 -5.68
N TYR A 181 -3.13 8.34 -4.46
CA TYR A 181 -3.65 7.30 -3.58
C TYR A 181 -4.86 6.60 -4.20
N LYS A 182 -4.90 5.29 -4.06
CA LYS A 182 -6.01 4.43 -4.45
C LYS A 182 -6.62 3.81 -3.21
N GLY A 183 -7.91 4.04 -2.98
CA GLY A 183 -8.68 3.34 -1.95
C GLY A 183 -8.86 1.86 -2.27
N ASN A 184 -9.30 1.09 -1.27
CA ASN A 184 -9.50 -0.37 -1.44
C ASN A 184 -10.55 -0.72 -2.52
N GLU A 185 -11.42 0.21 -2.87
CA GLU A 185 -12.43 0.03 -3.92
C GLU A 185 -11.90 0.31 -5.34
N GLU A 186 -10.69 0.88 -5.44
CA GLU A 186 -10.06 1.30 -6.70
C GLU A 186 -8.80 0.49 -7.06
N MET A 187 -8.42 -0.43 -6.18
CA MET A 187 -7.31 -1.38 -6.40
C MET A 187 -7.82 -2.69 -6.95
#